data_9d17aa360f353095ff366bbde4498d95
#
_entry.id   9d17aa360f353095ff366bbde4498d95
#
_cell.length_a   1.000
_cell.length_b   1.000
_cell.length_c   1.000
_cell.angle_alpha   90.00
_cell.angle_beta   90.00
_cell.angle_gamma   90.00
#
_symmetry.space_group_name_H-M   'P 1'
#
loop_
_entity.id
_entity.type
_entity.pdbx_description
1 polymer ?
#
loop_
_entity_poly.entity_id
_entity_poly.type
_entity_poly.pdbx_seq_one_letter_code
_entity_poly.pdbx_strand_id
1 'polypeptide(L)'
;GLRALVEACGLDIYDLTAYHIGFVIGPCLNASGRLKTAQLALELLLCEGMQQSAHAEEMAAELKLLNEERKDMTQAGMEQAFEQVDAELADNDVLVVYLPDCHESLAGIIAGRVREAYNKPSFVLTRGEDCVKGSGRSIESYHMYQALCGVQDLLLKFGGHPMAAGFSLKEENIDEFRRRLNEQSALTTEDFIPKIWIDVAMPLEYISEALVNELKSLEPFGQGNEKPQFAQKNLRIRSVRAIGRNNNAVRMTVVTEQGRPMEAMVFTVADQFVEEAKQSRSIDVIYYPDINEYNGNRTLQIV
;
A
#
# COMPACT_ATOMS: atom_id res chain seq x y z
N GLY A 1 -6.91 0.60 27.69
CA GLY A 1 -5.79 0.73 26.74
C GLY A 1 -6.25 1.15 25.35
N LEU A 2 -7.03 0.33 24.64
CA LEU A 2 -7.39 0.63 23.24
C LEU A 2 -8.07 2.00 23.06
N ARG A 3 -8.95 2.41 23.98
CA ARG A 3 -9.60 3.74 23.94
C ARG A 3 -8.56 4.88 23.94
N ALA A 4 -7.54 4.80 24.80
CA ALA A 4 -6.47 5.80 24.85
C ALA A 4 -5.73 5.90 23.49
N LEU A 5 -5.49 4.78 22.81
CA LEU A 5 -4.86 4.80 21.48
C LEU A 5 -5.75 5.42 20.41
N VAL A 6 -7.06 5.13 20.45
CA VAL A 6 -8.05 5.76 19.55
C VAL A 6 -8.06 7.27 19.71
N GLU A 7 -8.12 7.75 20.95
CA GLU A 7 -8.10 9.18 21.29
C GLU A 7 -6.75 9.82 20.92
N ALA A 8 -5.62 9.17 21.19
CA ALA A 8 -4.30 9.64 20.78
C ALA A 8 -4.18 9.79 19.25
N CYS A 9 -4.85 8.91 18.48
CA CYS A 9 -4.93 9.02 17.03
C CYS A 9 -5.93 10.08 16.52
N GLY A 10 -6.66 10.76 17.42
CA GLY A 10 -7.66 11.75 17.05
C GLY A 10 -8.94 11.17 16.47
N LEU A 11 -9.27 9.92 16.81
CA LEU A 11 -10.45 9.21 16.36
C LEU A 11 -11.53 9.18 17.46
N ASP A 12 -12.79 9.07 17.02
CA ASP A 12 -13.90 8.75 17.92
C ASP A 12 -14.13 7.24 17.95
N ILE A 13 -14.23 6.68 19.16
CA ILE A 13 -14.42 5.23 19.35
C ILE A 13 -15.76 4.73 18.80
N TYR A 14 -16.74 5.61 18.67
CA TYR A 14 -18.06 5.28 18.15
C TYR A 14 -18.14 5.32 16.61
N ASP A 15 -17.15 5.94 15.96
CA ASP A 15 -17.09 6.07 14.49
C ASP A 15 -15.98 5.22 13.87
N LEU A 16 -15.50 4.18 14.59
CA LEU A 16 -14.46 3.29 14.09
C LEU A 16 -14.98 2.43 12.95
N THR A 17 -14.18 2.39 11.89
CA THR A 17 -14.38 1.52 10.74
C THR A 17 -13.23 0.52 10.59
N ALA A 18 -13.39 -0.49 9.75
CA ALA A 18 -12.32 -1.43 9.40
C ALA A 18 -11.06 -0.71 8.89
N TYR A 19 -11.23 0.42 8.17
CA TYR A 19 -10.11 1.28 7.73
C TYR A 19 -9.30 1.82 8.92
N HIS A 20 -9.97 2.37 9.94
CA HIS A 20 -9.28 2.89 11.13
C HIS A 20 -8.50 1.80 11.86
N ILE A 21 -9.05 0.59 11.94
CA ILE A 21 -8.36 -0.55 12.56
C ILE A 21 -7.14 -0.97 11.74
N GLY A 22 -7.28 -1.12 10.42
CA GLY A 22 -6.23 -1.61 9.54
C GLY A 22 -5.13 -0.60 9.24
N PHE A 23 -5.47 0.69 9.10
CA PHE A 23 -4.55 1.72 8.59
C PHE A 23 -4.15 2.80 9.58
N VAL A 24 -4.78 2.86 10.76
CA VAL A 24 -4.44 3.83 11.81
C VAL A 24 -4.00 3.14 13.09
N ILE A 25 -4.88 2.35 13.70
CA ILE A 25 -4.64 1.72 15.01
C ILE A 25 -3.64 0.58 14.89
N GLY A 26 -3.85 -0.36 13.98
CA GLY A 26 -2.97 -1.50 13.76
C GLY A 26 -1.52 -1.11 13.45
N PRO A 27 -1.25 -0.15 12.57
CA PRO A 27 0.10 0.38 12.36
C PRO A 27 0.77 0.96 13.61
N CYS A 28 0.03 1.63 14.51
CA CYS A 28 0.59 2.11 15.77
C CYS A 28 1.00 0.96 16.70
N LEU A 29 0.16 -0.06 16.84
CA LEU A 29 0.49 -1.27 17.62
C LEU A 29 1.70 -1.99 17.04
N ASN A 30 1.75 -2.15 15.72
CA ASN A 30 2.85 -2.84 15.04
C ASN A 30 4.18 -2.08 15.07
N ALA A 31 4.16 -0.75 15.19
CA ALA A 31 5.36 0.09 15.16
C ALA A 31 6.30 -0.22 16.34
N SER A 32 5.75 -0.50 17.52
CA SER A 32 6.56 -0.85 18.69
C SER A 32 7.37 -2.13 18.47
N GLY A 33 6.76 -3.18 17.92
CA GLY A 33 7.45 -4.45 17.62
C GLY A 33 8.48 -4.34 16.49
N ARG A 34 8.45 -3.26 15.70
CA ARG A 34 9.44 -3.00 14.65
C ARG A 34 10.63 -2.18 15.14
N LEU A 35 10.39 -1.13 15.93
CA LEU A 35 11.42 -0.15 16.32
C LEU A 35 11.91 -0.34 17.77
N LYS A 36 11.11 -0.97 18.62
CA LYS A 36 11.47 -1.25 20.03
C LYS A 36 11.09 -2.69 20.41
N THR A 37 9.96 -2.85 21.08
CA THR A 37 9.45 -4.14 21.55
C THR A 37 7.92 -4.19 21.45
N ALA A 38 7.39 -5.33 21.03
CA ALA A 38 5.95 -5.58 20.98
C ALA A 38 5.28 -5.56 22.37
N GLN A 39 6.08 -5.64 23.45
CA GLN A 39 5.58 -5.63 24.81
C GLN A 39 4.83 -4.33 25.14
N LEU A 40 5.29 -3.18 24.66
CA LEU A 40 4.62 -1.89 24.86
C LEU A 40 3.16 -1.91 24.35
N ALA A 41 2.93 -2.47 23.15
CA ALA A 41 1.58 -2.60 22.60
C ALA A 41 0.72 -3.59 23.41
N LEU A 42 1.32 -4.70 23.87
CA LEU A 42 0.65 -5.67 24.71
C LEU A 42 0.24 -5.08 26.06
N GLU A 43 1.14 -4.38 26.73
CA GLU A 43 0.87 -3.70 28.01
C GLU A 43 -0.24 -2.68 27.87
N LEU A 44 -0.22 -1.86 26.82
CA LEU A 44 -1.32 -0.93 26.54
C LEU A 44 -2.67 -1.67 26.40
N LEU A 45 -2.72 -2.75 25.62
CA LEU A 45 -3.97 -3.49 25.39
C LEU A 45 -4.51 -4.15 26.68
N LEU A 46 -3.63 -4.50 27.62
CA LEU A 46 -3.97 -5.09 28.91
C LEU A 46 -4.34 -4.06 29.99
N CYS A 47 -4.15 -2.75 29.73
CA CYS A 47 -4.57 -1.71 30.67
C CYS A 47 -6.08 -1.64 30.81
N GLU A 48 -6.56 -1.85 32.05
CA GLU A 48 -7.99 -1.81 32.39
C GLU A 48 -8.24 -0.82 33.56
N GLY A 49 -9.44 -0.20 33.53
CA GLY A 49 -9.93 0.65 34.61
C GLY A 49 -9.36 2.06 34.65
N MET A 50 -10.01 2.92 35.44
CA MET A 50 -9.67 4.35 35.54
C MET A 50 -8.32 4.62 36.21
N GLN A 51 -7.85 3.73 37.10
CA GLN A 51 -6.58 3.89 37.82
C GLN A 51 -5.35 3.83 36.92
N GLN A 52 -5.48 3.24 35.71
CA GLN A 52 -4.40 3.11 34.74
C GLN A 52 -4.55 4.09 33.55
N SER A 53 -5.48 5.06 33.63
CA SER A 53 -5.78 5.95 32.49
C SER A 53 -4.56 6.77 32.06
N ALA A 54 -3.88 7.46 33.00
CA ALA A 54 -2.70 8.25 32.67
C ALA A 54 -1.56 7.41 32.05
N HIS A 55 -1.30 6.22 32.59
CA HIS A 55 -0.29 5.33 32.04
C HIS A 55 -0.66 4.81 30.66
N ALA A 56 -1.94 4.50 30.43
CA ALA A 56 -2.43 4.11 29.10
C ALA A 56 -2.33 5.25 28.09
N GLU A 57 -2.55 6.50 28.50
CA GLU A 57 -2.40 7.69 27.66
C GLU A 57 -0.93 7.92 27.25
N GLU A 58 0.01 7.76 28.19
CA GLU A 58 1.46 7.85 27.92
C GLU A 58 1.90 6.78 26.92
N MET A 59 1.53 5.50 27.12
CA MET A 59 1.86 4.43 26.19
C MET A 59 1.22 4.61 24.81
N ALA A 60 -0.01 5.11 24.76
CA ALA A 60 -0.71 5.40 23.51
C ALA A 60 -0.01 6.52 22.72
N ALA A 61 0.43 7.56 23.40
CA ALA A 61 1.21 8.66 22.80
C ALA A 61 2.56 8.15 22.27
N GLU A 62 3.25 7.30 23.03
CA GLU A 62 4.51 6.68 22.59
C GLU A 62 4.31 5.80 21.35
N LEU A 63 3.28 4.95 21.31
CA LEU A 63 2.98 4.11 20.13
C LEU A 63 2.68 4.95 18.89
N LYS A 64 1.95 6.05 19.05
CA LYS A 64 1.70 6.99 17.95
C LYS A 64 3.01 7.60 17.44
N LEU A 65 3.88 8.06 18.34
CA LEU A 65 5.17 8.64 17.98
C LEU A 65 6.05 7.62 17.23
N LEU A 66 6.15 6.39 17.74
CA LEU A 66 6.87 5.30 17.06
C LEU A 66 6.32 5.01 15.65
N ASN A 67 5.00 5.14 15.47
CA ASN A 67 4.42 4.95 14.14
C ASN A 67 4.73 6.13 13.20
N GLU A 68 4.81 7.35 13.70
CA GLU A 68 5.26 8.51 12.92
C GLU A 68 6.74 8.34 12.52
N GLU A 69 7.62 8.00 13.45
CA GLU A 69 9.03 7.69 13.17
C GLU A 69 9.18 6.56 12.14
N ARG A 70 8.43 5.47 12.29
CA ARG A 70 8.42 4.38 11.32
C ARG A 70 7.99 4.86 9.91
N LYS A 71 6.99 5.77 9.83
CA LYS A 71 6.56 6.33 8.54
C LYS A 71 7.68 7.14 7.88
N ASP A 72 8.33 8.00 8.64
CA ASP A 72 9.40 8.86 8.14
C ASP A 72 10.59 8.03 7.67
N MET A 73 11.02 7.04 8.47
CA MET A 73 12.07 6.11 8.08
C MET A 73 11.70 5.29 6.82
N THR A 74 10.43 4.85 6.74
CA THR A 74 9.95 4.11 5.56
C THR A 74 9.97 4.99 4.32
N GLN A 75 9.53 6.25 4.44
CA GLN A 75 9.53 7.21 3.33
C GLN A 75 10.95 7.48 2.82
N ALA A 76 11.89 7.75 3.72
CA ALA A 76 13.28 7.94 3.36
C ALA A 76 13.91 6.70 2.69
N GLY A 77 13.61 5.51 3.19
CA GLY A 77 14.05 4.25 2.58
C GLY A 77 13.42 3.99 1.21
N MET A 78 12.17 4.38 1.01
CA MET A 78 11.50 4.29 -0.30
C MET A 78 12.13 5.23 -1.34
N GLU A 79 12.41 6.47 -0.96
CA GLU A 79 13.06 7.45 -1.85
C GLU A 79 14.42 6.93 -2.32
N GLN A 80 15.25 6.43 -1.42
CA GLN A 80 16.54 5.81 -1.76
C GLN A 80 16.36 4.55 -2.63
N ALA A 81 15.36 3.72 -2.35
CA ALA A 81 15.09 2.52 -3.15
C ALA A 81 14.68 2.86 -4.58
N PHE A 82 13.80 3.83 -4.76
CA PHE A 82 13.35 4.28 -6.08
C PHE A 82 14.50 4.90 -6.87
N GLU A 83 15.31 5.76 -6.23
CA GLU A 83 16.50 6.35 -6.84
C GLU A 83 17.47 5.26 -7.34
N GLN A 84 17.73 4.22 -6.53
CA GLN A 84 18.59 3.11 -6.93
C GLN A 84 17.99 2.29 -8.09
N VAL A 85 16.66 2.04 -8.06
CA VAL A 85 15.99 1.31 -9.14
C VAL A 85 16.06 2.09 -10.44
N ASP A 86 15.72 3.37 -10.41
CA ASP A 86 15.66 4.21 -11.61
C ASP A 86 17.07 4.46 -12.23
N ALA A 87 18.11 4.52 -11.38
CA ALA A 87 19.48 4.76 -11.84
C ALA A 87 20.15 3.49 -12.38
N GLU A 88 19.91 2.31 -11.78
CA GLU A 88 20.77 1.14 -12.00
C GLU A 88 20.03 -0.17 -12.27
N LEU A 89 18.76 -0.29 -11.87
CA LEU A 89 18.05 -1.57 -11.82
C LEU A 89 16.80 -1.63 -12.70
N ALA A 90 16.48 -0.57 -13.43
CA ALA A 90 15.24 -0.46 -14.20
C ALA A 90 15.06 -1.60 -15.22
N ASP A 91 16.14 -2.06 -15.84
CA ASP A 91 16.14 -3.12 -16.84
C ASP A 91 16.11 -4.54 -16.25
N ASN A 92 16.25 -4.67 -14.93
CA ASN A 92 16.23 -5.98 -14.27
C ASN A 92 14.79 -6.50 -14.14
N ASP A 93 14.61 -7.80 -14.34
CA ASP A 93 13.34 -8.49 -14.10
C ASP A 93 13.03 -8.65 -12.61
N VAL A 94 14.09 -8.87 -11.83
CA VAL A 94 14.04 -9.01 -10.37
C VAL A 94 14.84 -7.89 -9.73
N LEU A 95 14.15 -7.03 -9.00
CA LEU A 95 14.76 -5.88 -8.35
C LEU A 95 15.42 -6.30 -7.04
N VAL A 96 16.72 -6.05 -6.90
CA VAL A 96 17.49 -6.32 -5.69
C VAL A 96 18.14 -5.01 -5.22
N VAL A 97 17.50 -4.36 -4.27
CA VAL A 97 17.89 -3.06 -3.73
C VAL A 97 18.67 -3.25 -2.43
N TYR A 98 19.79 -2.54 -2.25
CA TYR A 98 20.57 -2.58 -1.01
C TYR A 98 20.56 -1.22 -0.31
N LEU A 99 20.00 -1.18 0.88
CA LEU A 99 19.86 0.00 1.74
C LEU A 99 20.60 -0.25 3.06
N PRO A 100 21.92 -0.08 3.13
CA PRO A 100 22.73 -0.46 4.29
C PRO A 100 22.33 0.25 5.58
N ASP A 101 21.86 1.49 5.49
CA ASP A 101 21.50 2.32 6.64
C ASP A 101 20.01 2.25 7.02
N CYS A 102 19.21 1.47 6.27
CA CYS A 102 17.80 1.26 6.57
C CYS A 102 17.63 0.21 7.67
N HIS A 103 16.71 0.47 8.59
CA HIS A 103 16.37 -0.47 9.65
C HIS A 103 15.78 -1.77 9.08
N GLU A 104 16.30 -2.94 9.51
CA GLU A 104 15.95 -4.26 8.95
C GLU A 104 14.44 -4.56 8.98
N SER A 105 13.73 -4.11 10.01
CA SER A 105 12.29 -4.34 10.14
C SER A 105 11.43 -3.64 9.08
N LEU A 106 12.01 -2.67 8.36
CA LEU A 106 11.32 -1.90 7.30
C LEU A 106 11.56 -2.49 5.90
N ALA A 107 12.57 -3.34 5.73
CA ALA A 107 12.91 -3.94 4.44
C ALA A 107 11.70 -4.57 3.73
N GLY A 108 10.85 -5.30 4.48
CA GLY A 108 9.66 -5.93 3.92
C GLY A 108 8.55 -4.95 3.51
N ILE A 109 8.46 -3.78 4.16
CA ILE A 109 7.50 -2.74 3.78
C ILE A 109 8.00 -2.07 2.50
N ILE A 110 9.28 -1.70 2.47
CA ILE A 110 9.90 -1.05 1.31
C ILE A 110 9.86 -1.99 0.08
N ALA A 111 10.19 -3.28 0.26
CA ALA A 111 10.07 -4.27 -0.82
C ALA A 111 8.64 -4.36 -1.39
N GLY A 112 7.61 -4.27 -0.53
CA GLY A 112 6.22 -4.19 -0.95
C GLY A 112 5.94 -2.96 -1.82
N ARG A 113 6.44 -1.80 -1.41
CA ARG A 113 6.25 -0.54 -2.15
C ARG A 113 7.01 -0.49 -3.48
N VAL A 114 8.24 -1.02 -3.51
CA VAL A 114 8.99 -1.17 -4.77
C VAL A 114 8.25 -2.13 -5.71
N ARG A 115 7.79 -3.27 -5.21
CA ARG A 115 6.99 -4.21 -6.00
C ARG A 115 5.70 -3.56 -6.53
N GLU A 116 5.01 -2.74 -5.73
CA GLU A 116 3.80 -2.02 -6.17
C GLU A 116 4.09 -1.00 -7.27
N ALA A 117 5.17 -0.23 -7.13
CA ALA A 117 5.53 0.83 -8.07
C ALA A 117 5.98 0.31 -9.44
N TYR A 118 6.79 -0.77 -9.45
CA TYR A 118 7.38 -1.29 -10.68
C TYR A 118 6.69 -2.56 -11.21
N ASN A 119 5.76 -3.13 -10.46
CA ASN A 119 5.12 -4.43 -10.72
C ASN A 119 6.14 -5.55 -11.03
N LYS A 120 7.26 -5.55 -10.29
CA LYS A 120 8.35 -6.54 -10.42
C LYS A 120 8.63 -7.20 -9.09
N PRO A 121 9.08 -8.49 -9.06
CA PRO A 121 9.57 -9.12 -7.84
C PRO A 121 10.69 -8.27 -7.24
N SER A 122 10.59 -7.94 -5.95
CA SER A 122 11.49 -6.98 -5.33
C SER A 122 12.04 -7.53 -4.02
N PHE A 123 13.34 -7.48 -3.89
CA PHE A 123 14.08 -7.77 -2.67
C PHE A 123 14.73 -6.49 -2.15
N VAL A 124 14.56 -6.22 -0.86
CA VAL A 124 15.27 -5.14 -0.17
C VAL A 124 16.17 -5.75 0.89
N LEU A 125 17.43 -5.37 0.82
CA LEU A 125 18.50 -5.81 1.68
C LEU A 125 18.94 -4.67 2.59
N THR A 126 19.26 -4.99 3.84
CA THR A 126 19.74 -4.04 4.85
C THR A 126 20.94 -4.64 5.58
N ARG A 127 21.81 -3.79 6.12
CA ARG A 127 22.92 -4.25 6.94
C ARG A 127 22.40 -4.65 8.32
N GLY A 128 22.61 -5.90 8.72
CA GLY A 128 22.43 -6.36 10.09
C GLY A 128 23.75 -6.35 10.87
N GLU A 129 23.73 -6.83 12.11
CA GLU A 129 24.93 -6.85 12.97
C GLU A 129 26.04 -7.73 12.40
N ASP A 130 25.73 -8.97 12.00
CA ASP A 130 26.71 -9.95 11.53
C ASP A 130 26.61 -10.27 10.04
N CYS A 131 25.50 -9.91 9.38
CA CYS A 131 25.24 -10.26 8.00
C CYS A 131 24.20 -9.32 7.40
N VAL A 132 24.09 -9.32 6.10
CA VAL A 132 23.00 -8.63 5.39
C VAL A 132 21.71 -9.43 5.54
N LYS A 133 20.62 -8.75 5.88
CA LYS A 133 19.26 -9.29 5.95
C LYS A 133 18.43 -8.79 4.79
N GLY A 134 17.68 -9.69 4.18
CA GLY A 134 16.83 -9.38 3.04
C GLY A 134 15.37 -9.77 3.25
N SER A 135 14.49 -9.00 2.67
CA SER A 135 13.07 -9.28 2.63
C SER A 135 12.56 -9.10 1.21
N GLY A 136 11.79 -10.07 0.71
CA GLY A 136 11.26 -10.05 -0.65
C GLY A 136 9.75 -9.98 -0.70
N ARG A 137 9.23 -9.37 -1.77
CA ARG A 137 7.81 -9.34 -2.14
C ARG A 137 7.67 -9.62 -3.62
N SER A 138 6.71 -10.48 -3.98
CA SER A 138 6.56 -11.01 -5.32
C SER A 138 5.33 -10.52 -6.06
N ILE A 139 5.30 -10.81 -7.36
CA ILE A 139 4.13 -10.82 -8.23
C ILE A 139 3.66 -12.27 -8.43
N GLU A 140 2.47 -12.48 -8.96
CA GLU A 140 1.87 -13.82 -9.12
C GLU A 140 2.70 -14.77 -9.99
N SER A 141 3.37 -14.23 -11.02
CA SER A 141 4.17 -15.01 -11.98
C SER A 141 5.54 -15.42 -11.44
N TYR A 142 5.96 -14.98 -10.24
CA TYR A 142 7.29 -15.27 -9.70
C TYR A 142 7.24 -15.91 -8.31
N HIS A 143 7.70 -17.15 -8.21
CA HIS A 143 7.69 -17.91 -6.96
C HIS A 143 8.95 -17.64 -6.12
N MET A 144 8.86 -16.71 -5.19
CA MET A 144 10.00 -16.16 -4.45
C MET A 144 10.81 -17.22 -3.67
N TYR A 145 10.14 -18.15 -3.00
CA TYR A 145 10.84 -19.22 -2.26
C TYR A 145 11.64 -20.15 -3.21
N GLN A 146 11.08 -20.52 -4.37
CA GLN A 146 11.79 -21.34 -5.34
C GLN A 146 13.01 -20.60 -5.92
N ALA A 147 12.88 -19.31 -6.18
CA ALA A 147 14.00 -18.47 -6.62
C ALA A 147 15.14 -18.48 -5.59
N LEU A 148 14.85 -18.36 -4.30
CA LEU A 148 15.86 -18.46 -3.26
C LEU A 148 16.49 -19.85 -3.19
N CYS A 149 15.75 -20.93 -3.45
CA CYS A 149 16.31 -22.27 -3.54
C CYS A 149 17.35 -22.39 -4.66
N GLY A 150 17.16 -21.68 -5.79
CA GLY A 150 18.11 -21.65 -6.91
C GLY A 150 19.45 -20.98 -6.60
N VAL A 151 19.50 -20.18 -5.51
CA VAL A 151 20.70 -19.44 -5.08
C VAL A 151 21.09 -19.73 -3.63
N GLN A 152 20.64 -20.86 -3.08
CA GLN A 152 20.81 -21.21 -1.67
C GLN A 152 22.26 -21.25 -1.19
N ASP A 153 23.20 -21.52 -2.09
CA ASP A 153 24.63 -21.54 -1.82
C ASP A 153 25.21 -20.15 -1.44
N LEU A 154 24.52 -19.07 -1.82
CA LEU A 154 24.88 -17.71 -1.46
C LEU A 154 24.29 -17.28 -0.11
N LEU A 155 23.31 -18.03 0.41
CA LEU A 155 22.50 -17.65 1.56
C LEU A 155 22.98 -18.33 2.85
N LEU A 156 22.92 -17.60 3.96
CA LEU A 156 23.17 -18.12 5.30
C LEU A 156 21.91 -18.77 5.87
N LYS A 157 20.77 -18.13 5.70
CA LYS A 157 19.44 -18.60 6.08
C LYS A 157 18.42 -18.04 5.10
N PHE A 158 17.37 -18.79 4.82
CA PHE A 158 16.23 -18.30 4.05
C PHE A 158 14.97 -19.09 4.37
N GLY A 159 13.82 -18.46 4.08
CA GLY A 159 12.51 -19.06 4.21
C GLY A 159 11.45 -18.17 3.60
N GLY A 160 10.28 -18.73 3.32
CA GLY A 160 9.21 -17.94 2.74
C GLY A 160 8.14 -18.77 2.05
N HIS A 161 7.33 -18.04 1.30
CA HIS A 161 6.18 -18.51 0.52
C HIS A 161 6.30 -17.97 -0.92
N PRO A 162 5.37 -18.32 -1.83
CA PRO A 162 5.41 -17.78 -3.20
C PRO A 162 5.50 -16.27 -3.28
N MET A 163 4.75 -15.54 -2.44
CA MET A 163 4.60 -14.09 -2.50
C MET A 163 5.54 -13.28 -1.60
N ALA A 164 6.20 -13.92 -0.65
CA ALA A 164 7.08 -13.23 0.29
C ALA A 164 8.15 -14.15 0.84
N ALA A 165 9.37 -13.64 1.02
CA ALA A 165 10.46 -14.39 1.61
C ALA A 165 11.37 -13.50 2.46
N GLY A 166 12.05 -14.13 3.41
CA GLY A 166 13.10 -13.53 4.22
C GLY A 166 14.38 -14.37 4.12
N PHE A 167 15.53 -13.71 4.13
CA PHE A 167 16.81 -14.39 4.00
C PHE A 167 17.94 -13.56 4.61
N SER A 168 19.10 -14.18 4.74
CA SER A 168 20.35 -13.50 5.08
C SER A 168 21.49 -14.02 4.24
N LEU A 169 22.44 -13.14 3.91
CA LEU A 169 23.62 -13.44 3.12
C LEU A 169 24.81 -12.59 3.58
N LYS A 170 26.00 -12.92 3.09
CA LYS A 170 27.17 -12.07 3.26
C LYS A 170 27.11 -10.88 2.28
N GLU A 171 27.62 -9.72 2.69
CA GLU A 171 27.61 -8.51 1.85
C GLU A 171 28.34 -8.72 0.52
N GLU A 172 29.44 -9.47 0.52
CA GLU A 172 30.22 -9.86 -0.67
C GLU A 172 29.41 -10.63 -1.73
N ASN A 173 28.28 -11.26 -1.34
CA ASN A 173 27.43 -12.06 -2.22
C ASN A 173 26.29 -11.25 -2.88
N ILE A 174 26.11 -9.97 -2.55
CA ILE A 174 24.93 -9.18 -3.03
C ILE A 174 24.90 -9.10 -4.56
N ASP A 175 26.02 -8.80 -5.19
CA ASP A 175 26.07 -8.64 -6.66
C ASP A 175 25.85 -9.97 -7.38
N GLU A 176 26.42 -11.04 -6.87
CA GLU A 176 26.21 -12.38 -7.40
C GLU A 176 24.77 -12.87 -7.19
N PHE A 177 24.16 -12.54 -6.05
CA PHE A 177 22.76 -12.81 -5.76
C PHE A 177 21.83 -12.08 -6.77
N ARG A 178 22.08 -10.79 -7.00
CA ARG A 178 21.34 -9.97 -7.98
C ARG A 178 21.47 -10.55 -9.40
N ARG A 179 22.70 -10.86 -9.82
CA ARG A 179 22.99 -11.42 -11.15
C ARG A 179 22.25 -12.74 -11.38
N ARG A 180 22.40 -13.69 -10.44
CA ARG A 180 21.81 -15.04 -10.60
C ARG A 180 20.30 -15.04 -10.57
N LEU A 181 19.66 -14.23 -9.74
CA LEU A 181 18.20 -14.12 -9.73
C LEU A 181 17.66 -13.61 -11.06
N ASN A 182 18.34 -12.67 -11.69
CA ASN A 182 17.95 -12.15 -13.00
C ASN A 182 18.25 -13.15 -14.13
N GLU A 183 19.38 -13.82 -14.14
CA GLU A 183 19.70 -14.86 -15.12
C GLU A 183 18.78 -16.08 -15.06
N GLN A 184 18.28 -16.40 -13.88
CA GLN A 184 17.34 -17.50 -13.66
C GLN A 184 15.88 -17.09 -13.82
N SER A 185 15.62 -15.80 -14.03
CA SER A 185 14.28 -15.28 -14.26
C SER A 185 13.74 -15.82 -15.60
N ALA A 186 12.53 -16.35 -15.56
CA ALA A 186 11.78 -16.73 -16.74
C ALA A 186 10.63 -15.76 -17.04
N LEU A 187 10.65 -14.57 -16.39
CA LEU A 187 9.64 -13.54 -16.55
C LEU A 187 9.70 -12.91 -17.94
N THR A 188 8.55 -12.51 -18.42
CA THR A 188 8.38 -11.82 -19.71
C THR A 188 7.76 -10.45 -19.47
N THR A 189 7.77 -9.59 -20.46
CA THR A 189 7.15 -8.26 -20.38
C THR A 189 5.65 -8.31 -20.03
N GLU A 190 4.97 -9.42 -20.38
CA GLU A 190 3.55 -9.62 -20.05
C GLU A 190 3.31 -9.84 -18.55
N ASP A 191 4.29 -10.43 -17.85
CA ASP A 191 4.22 -10.69 -16.42
C ASP A 191 4.29 -9.39 -15.57
N PHE A 192 4.85 -8.34 -16.16
CA PHE A 192 4.96 -7.02 -15.51
C PHE A 192 3.75 -6.12 -15.75
N ILE A 193 2.77 -6.57 -16.54
CA ILE A 193 1.53 -5.81 -16.75
C ILE A 193 0.59 -6.06 -15.56
N PRO A 194 0.22 -5.03 -14.79
CA PRO A 194 -0.72 -5.19 -13.68
C PRO A 194 -2.07 -5.67 -14.17
N LYS A 195 -2.60 -6.72 -13.56
CA LYS A 195 -3.94 -7.24 -13.84
C LYS A 195 -4.91 -6.72 -12.79
N ILE A 196 -6.00 -6.14 -13.25
CA ILE A 196 -7.09 -5.67 -12.38
C ILE A 196 -8.33 -6.49 -12.71
N TRP A 197 -8.90 -7.11 -11.70
CA TRP A 197 -10.14 -7.87 -11.82
C TRP A 197 -11.32 -6.93 -11.74
N ILE A 198 -12.20 -7.01 -12.72
CA ILE A 198 -13.45 -6.24 -12.79
C ILE A 198 -14.59 -7.21 -12.56
N ASP A 199 -15.37 -6.99 -11.50
CA ASP A 199 -16.52 -7.87 -11.19
C ASP A 199 -17.65 -7.64 -12.17
N VAL A 200 -17.94 -6.37 -12.50
CA VAL A 200 -19.03 -6.03 -13.43
C VAL A 200 -18.67 -4.83 -14.30
N ALA A 201 -18.82 -4.97 -15.61
CA ALA A 201 -18.82 -3.84 -16.54
C ALA A 201 -20.15 -3.09 -16.43
N MET A 202 -20.24 -2.15 -15.50
CA MET A 202 -21.48 -1.44 -15.17
C MET A 202 -21.46 0.01 -15.64
N PRO A 203 -22.41 0.44 -16.47
CA PRO A 203 -22.57 1.86 -16.83
C PRO A 203 -22.94 2.74 -15.62
N LEU A 204 -22.43 3.97 -15.59
CA LEU A 204 -22.67 4.92 -14.48
C LEU A 204 -24.15 5.28 -14.30
N GLU A 205 -24.98 5.05 -15.30
CA GLU A 205 -26.43 5.25 -15.25
C GLU A 205 -27.12 4.36 -14.21
N TYR A 206 -26.54 3.20 -13.88
CA TYR A 206 -27.08 2.28 -12.86
C TYR A 206 -26.73 2.70 -11.44
N ILE A 207 -25.81 3.67 -11.26
CA ILE A 207 -25.44 4.14 -9.93
C ILE A 207 -26.62 4.91 -9.31
N SER A 208 -27.03 4.46 -8.15
CA SER A 208 -28.07 5.06 -7.32
C SER A 208 -27.69 4.97 -5.84
N GLU A 209 -28.31 5.78 -5.00
CA GLU A 209 -28.13 5.68 -3.55
C GLU A 209 -28.53 4.29 -3.01
N ALA A 210 -29.55 3.67 -3.60
CA ALA A 210 -29.98 2.34 -3.24
C ALA A 210 -28.87 1.30 -3.48
N LEU A 211 -28.25 1.33 -4.66
CA LEU A 211 -27.12 0.44 -4.98
C LEU A 211 -25.94 0.66 -4.02
N VAL A 212 -25.56 1.91 -3.73
CA VAL A 212 -24.47 2.18 -2.80
C VAL A 212 -24.78 1.65 -1.40
N ASN A 213 -26.01 1.78 -0.93
CA ASN A 213 -26.42 1.24 0.37
C ASN A 213 -26.45 -0.30 0.39
N GLU A 214 -26.82 -0.95 -0.71
CA GLU A 214 -26.74 -2.40 -0.85
C GLU A 214 -25.28 -2.89 -0.83
N LEU A 215 -24.37 -2.20 -1.54
CA LEU A 215 -22.96 -2.51 -1.52
C LEU A 215 -22.33 -2.33 -0.12
N LYS A 216 -22.76 -1.32 0.65
CA LYS A 216 -22.32 -1.16 2.05
C LYS A 216 -22.70 -2.34 2.95
N SER A 217 -23.76 -3.10 2.62
CA SER A 217 -24.11 -4.29 3.39
C SER A 217 -23.11 -5.45 3.24
N LEU A 218 -22.22 -5.39 2.24
CA LEU A 218 -21.13 -6.34 2.07
C LEU A 218 -19.91 -6.05 2.95
N GLU A 219 -19.86 -4.88 3.59
CA GLU A 219 -18.77 -4.52 4.51
C GLU A 219 -18.75 -5.41 5.77
N PRO A 220 -17.55 -5.60 6.39
CA PRO A 220 -16.27 -4.94 6.09
C PRO A 220 -15.53 -5.59 4.92
N PHE A 221 -14.96 -4.76 4.03
CA PHE A 221 -14.09 -5.22 2.97
C PHE A 221 -12.67 -5.50 3.46
N GLY A 222 -12.00 -6.47 2.86
CA GLY A 222 -10.65 -6.88 3.18
C GLY A 222 -10.23 -8.15 2.45
N GLN A 223 -9.20 -8.81 2.93
CA GLN A 223 -8.73 -10.06 2.33
C GLN A 223 -9.84 -11.14 2.37
N GLY A 224 -10.16 -11.70 1.19
CA GLY A 224 -11.22 -12.71 1.04
C GLY A 224 -12.65 -12.13 0.93
N ASN A 225 -12.79 -10.81 1.07
CA ASN A 225 -14.02 -10.05 0.78
C ASN A 225 -13.60 -8.69 0.20
N GLU A 226 -13.11 -8.70 -1.02
CA GLU A 226 -12.58 -7.51 -1.66
C GLU A 226 -13.71 -6.55 -2.06
N LYS A 227 -13.38 -5.27 -2.11
CA LYS A 227 -14.31 -4.23 -2.54
C LYS A 227 -14.65 -4.43 -4.01
N PRO A 228 -15.94 -4.56 -4.41
CA PRO A 228 -16.31 -4.80 -5.79
C PRO A 228 -15.79 -3.73 -6.74
N GLN A 229 -15.26 -4.14 -7.87
CA GLN A 229 -14.70 -3.28 -8.91
C GLN A 229 -15.66 -3.24 -10.12
N PHE A 230 -16.09 -2.04 -10.46
CA PHE A 230 -16.91 -1.77 -11.64
C PHE A 230 -16.09 -1.08 -12.71
N ALA A 231 -16.50 -1.19 -13.98
CA ALA A 231 -15.80 -0.50 -15.06
C ALA A 231 -16.74 0.05 -16.12
N GLN A 232 -16.36 1.17 -16.71
CA GLN A 232 -16.98 1.71 -17.92
C GLN A 232 -15.93 2.36 -18.82
N LYS A 233 -16.07 2.15 -20.14
CA LYS A 233 -15.20 2.72 -21.16
C LYS A 233 -15.78 4.00 -21.74
N ASN A 234 -14.90 4.78 -22.38
CA ASN A 234 -15.23 5.94 -23.22
C ASN A 234 -16.04 7.05 -22.52
N LEU A 235 -15.82 7.28 -21.24
CA LEU A 235 -16.45 8.41 -20.54
C LEU A 235 -15.80 9.72 -20.99
N ARG A 236 -16.60 10.68 -21.39
CA ARG A 236 -16.09 12.00 -21.79
C ARG A 236 -15.69 12.83 -20.58
N ILE A 237 -14.48 13.38 -20.60
CA ILE A 237 -13.99 14.27 -19.54
C ILE A 237 -14.59 15.66 -19.75
N ARG A 238 -15.30 16.17 -18.75
CA ARG A 238 -15.86 17.54 -18.73
C ARG A 238 -14.94 18.51 -18.01
N SER A 239 -14.39 18.10 -16.88
CA SER A 239 -13.47 18.88 -16.08
C SER A 239 -12.54 17.98 -15.29
N VAL A 240 -11.31 18.44 -15.02
CA VAL A 240 -10.32 17.77 -14.21
C VAL A 240 -9.49 18.82 -13.45
N ARG A 241 -9.22 18.57 -12.16
CA ARG A 241 -8.39 19.43 -11.34
C ARG A 241 -7.75 18.68 -10.19
N ALA A 242 -6.53 19.08 -9.84
CA ALA A 242 -5.86 18.63 -8.63
C ALA A 242 -6.55 19.22 -7.37
N ILE A 243 -6.60 18.43 -6.32
CA ILE A 243 -7.09 18.83 -5.00
C ILE A 243 -6.21 18.24 -3.89
N GLY A 244 -6.41 18.71 -2.64
CA GLY A 244 -5.59 18.32 -1.50
C GLY A 244 -4.38 19.23 -1.31
N ARG A 245 -3.84 19.26 -0.09
CA ARG A 245 -2.70 20.14 0.27
C ARG A 245 -1.42 19.78 -0.48
N ASN A 246 -1.26 18.50 -0.84
CA ASN A 246 -0.05 17.96 -1.46
C ASN A 246 -0.31 17.50 -2.90
N ASN A 247 -1.36 17.96 -3.57
CA ASN A 247 -1.73 17.51 -4.92
C ASN A 247 -1.79 15.98 -5.04
N ASN A 248 -2.35 15.31 -4.03
CA ASN A 248 -2.40 13.85 -3.94
C ASN A 248 -3.77 13.26 -4.31
N ALA A 249 -4.65 14.08 -4.83
CA ALA A 249 -5.95 13.64 -5.34
C ALA A 249 -6.42 14.51 -6.51
N VAL A 250 -7.24 13.94 -7.36
CA VAL A 250 -7.85 14.60 -8.51
C VAL A 250 -9.36 14.53 -8.37
N ARG A 251 -10.03 15.65 -8.56
CA ARG A 251 -11.48 15.71 -8.76
C ARG A 251 -11.76 15.90 -10.24
N MET A 252 -12.54 14.99 -10.80
CA MET A 252 -12.92 15.02 -12.22
C MET A 252 -14.43 14.92 -12.35
N THR A 253 -14.98 15.57 -13.36
CA THR A 253 -16.37 15.34 -13.79
C THR A 253 -16.33 14.61 -15.12
N VAL A 254 -16.87 13.40 -15.15
CA VAL A 254 -17.08 12.62 -16.37
C VAL A 254 -18.54 12.71 -16.81
N VAL A 255 -18.77 12.49 -18.08
CA VAL A 255 -20.13 12.55 -18.66
C VAL A 255 -20.38 11.28 -19.46
N THR A 256 -21.48 10.61 -19.19
CA THR A 256 -21.91 9.41 -19.90
C THR A 256 -22.40 9.74 -21.30
N GLU A 257 -22.61 8.74 -22.15
CA GLU A 257 -23.17 8.89 -23.49
C GLU A 257 -24.56 9.56 -23.47
N GLN A 258 -25.34 9.32 -22.42
CA GLN A 258 -26.66 9.93 -22.23
C GLN A 258 -26.60 11.38 -21.68
N GLY A 259 -25.39 11.90 -21.46
CA GLY A 259 -25.19 13.27 -20.98
C GLY A 259 -25.27 13.45 -19.46
N ARG A 260 -25.37 12.37 -18.68
CA ARG A 260 -25.38 12.43 -17.22
C ARG A 260 -23.96 12.74 -16.69
N PRO A 261 -23.78 13.82 -15.92
CA PRO A 261 -22.50 14.07 -15.26
C PRO A 261 -22.35 13.21 -14.01
N MET A 262 -21.12 12.74 -13.75
CA MET A 262 -20.73 12.02 -12.54
C MET A 262 -19.41 12.60 -12.01
N GLU A 263 -19.37 12.86 -10.71
CA GLU A 263 -18.13 13.25 -10.03
C GLU A 263 -17.26 12.00 -9.81
N ALA A 264 -15.97 12.13 -10.11
CA ALA A 264 -14.97 11.10 -9.90
C ALA A 264 -13.84 11.64 -9.03
N MET A 265 -13.42 10.83 -8.07
CA MET A 265 -12.28 11.08 -7.20
C MET A 265 -11.17 10.07 -7.51
N VAL A 266 -9.98 10.56 -7.83
CA VAL A 266 -8.82 9.72 -8.10
C VAL A 266 -7.72 10.07 -7.10
N PHE A 267 -7.24 9.08 -6.35
CA PHE A 267 -6.13 9.24 -5.41
C PHE A 267 -4.82 8.85 -6.09
N THR A 268 -4.10 9.83 -6.58
CA THR A 268 -2.84 9.65 -7.34
C THR A 268 -2.00 10.92 -7.29
N VAL A 269 -0.80 10.88 -7.85
CA VAL A 269 0.02 12.06 -8.11
C VAL A 269 -0.71 12.94 -9.15
N ALA A 270 -1.30 14.03 -8.67
CA ALA A 270 -2.32 14.75 -9.43
C ALA A 270 -1.78 15.48 -10.67
N ASP A 271 -0.56 16.00 -10.62
CA ASP A 271 -0.05 16.90 -11.67
C ASP A 271 0.09 16.17 -13.01
N GLN A 272 0.71 15.00 -13.03
CA GLN A 272 0.85 14.18 -14.24
C GLN A 272 -0.53 13.73 -14.76
N PHE A 273 -1.37 13.18 -13.89
CA PHE A 273 -2.70 12.72 -14.27
C PHE A 273 -3.57 13.83 -14.88
N VAL A 274 -3.53 15.03 -14.27
CA VAL A 274 -4.29 16.19 -14.77
C VAL A 274 -3.82 16.63 -16.14
N GLU A 275 -2.51 16.62 -16.40
CA GLU A 275 -1.96 16.98 -17.72
C GLU A 275 -2.37 15.96 -18.79
N GLU A 276 -2.28 14.66 -18.51
CA GLU A 276 -2.72 13.60 -19.41
C GLU A 276 -4.23 13.67 -19.67
N ALA A 277 -5.03 13.86 -18.62
CA ALA A 277 -6.49 13.95 -18.72
C ALA A 277 -6.97 15.18 -19.50
N LYS A 278 -6.26 16.32 -19.43
CA LYS A 278 -6.57 17.52 -20.24
C LYS A 278 -6.33 17.30 -21.74
N GLN A 279 -5.36 16.46 -22.09
CA GLN A 279 -5.05 16.13 -23.49
C GLN A 279 -6.01 15.08 -24.04
N SER A 280 -6.64 14.29 -23.18
CA SER A 280 -7.57 13.22 -23.53
C SER A 280 -9.01 13.74 -23.64
N ARG A 281 -9.76 13.24 -24.63
CA ARG A 281 -11.20 13.56 -24.77
C ARG A 281 -12.09 12.64 -23.97
N SER A 282 -11.62 11.41 -23.72
CA SER A 282 -12.35 10.37 -22.99
C SER A 282 -11.38 9.58 -22.11
N ILE A 283 -11.94 8.85 -21.15
CA ILE A 283 -11.25 7.99 -20.23
C ILE A 283 -12.02 6.70 -20.01
N ASP A 284 -11.31 5.59 -19.87
CA ASP A 284 -11.82 4.35 -19.34
C ASP A 284 -11.62 4.37 -17.83
N VAL A 285 -12.62 3.97 -17.06
CA VAL A 285 -12.56 3.99 -15.60
C VAL A 285 -12.84 2.61 -15.01
N ILE A 286 -12.06 2.28 -13.99
CA ILE A 286 -12.40 1.24 -13.02
C ILE A 286 -12.76 1.99 -11.74
N TYR A 287 -13.88 1.63 -11.13
CA TYR A 287 -14.44 2.46 -10.08
C TYR A 287 -15.23 1.67 -9.04
N TYR A 288 -15.44 2.30 -7.90
CA TYR A 288 -16.42 1.94 -6.90
C TYR A 288 -17.39 3.10 -6.69
N PRO A 289 -18.72 2.88 -6.71
CA PRO A 289 -19.68 3.95 -6.46
C PRO A 289 -19.77 4.28 -4.97
N ASP A 290 -19.83 5.54 -4.64
CA ASP A 290 -19.89 6.04 -3.28
C ASP A 290 -20.81 7.26 -3.14
N ILE A 291 -21.13 7.63 -1.91
CA ILE A 291 -21.89 8.84 -1.58
C ILE A 291 -20.96 9.76 -0.80
N ASN A 292 -20.65 10.90 -1.40
CA ASN A 292 -19.96 11.97 -0.69
C ASN A 292 -20.97 12.78 0.14
N GLU A 293 -20.72 12.85 1.44
CA GLU A 293 -21.50 13.67 2.38
C GLU A 293 -20.65 14.85 2.85
N TYR A 294 -21.01 16.06 2.43
CA TYR A 294 -20.30 17.26 2.81
C TYR A 294 -21.29 18.40 3.13
N ASN A 295 -21.18 18.98 4.33
CA ASN A 295 -22.10 20.05 4.82
C ASN A 295 -23.59 19.71 4.67
N GLY A 296 -23.98 18.46 4.95
CA GLY A 296 -25.35 17.97 4.85
C GLY A 296 -25.84 17.70 3.42
N ASN A 297 -25.02 17.95 2.41
CA ASN A 297 -25.31 17.60 1.02
C ASN A 297 -24.77 16.19 0.71
N ARG A 298 -25.60 15.36 0.09
CA ARG A 298 -25.27 14.02 -0.38
C ARG A 298 -25.17 14.03 -1.90
N THR A 299 -24.05 13.57 -2.43
CA THR A 299 -23.83 13.49 -3.88
C THR A 299 -23.23 12.13 -4.25
N LEU A 300 -23.78 11.50 -5.29
CA LEU A 300 -23.19 10.30 -5.85
C LEU A 300 -21.86 10.63 -6.52
N GLN A 301 -20.87 9.80 -6.27
CA GLN A 301 -19.55 9.89 -6.90
C GLN A 301 -19.02 8.50 -7.22
N ILE A 302 -17.97 8.44 -8.01
CA ILE A 302 -17.12 7.25 -8.21
C ILE A 302 -15.72 7.53 -7.66
N VAL A 303 -15.08 6.48 -7.12
CA VAL A 303 -13.74 6.52 -6.54
C VAL A 303 -12.87 5.47 -7.20
#